data_fb9f10c88acf226ef70483a79db07de2
#
_entry.id   fb9f10c88acf226ef70483a79db07de2
#
_cell.length_a   1.000
_cell.length_b   1.000
_cell.length_c   1.000
_cell.angle_alpha   90.00
_cell.angle_beta   90.00
_cell.angle_gamma   90.00
#
_symmetry.space_group_name_H-M   'P 1'
#
loop_
_entity.id
_entity.type
_entity.pdbx_description
1 polymer ?
#
loop_
_entity_poly.entity_id
_entity_poly.type
_entity_poly.pdbx_seq_one_letter_code
_entity_poly.pdbx_strand_id
1 'polypeptide(L)'
;MEASIETSVTLDCFTIVDQVEIASIITSSKSSTCLLDPIPTRLFKETFPLINDPILTMINASLETGYVPQSFKYAVVKPLLKKPSLDPSILANYRPISNLPFISKILERVVVKQLYCHLQDNSHFEDFQSGFRPHHSTETALVRVSNDLLLASEKGILSILVLLDLSAAFDTIDHGILLHRLEQDIGIRGSALQWFKSYLSDRYQFVNVNGHSSQCTRVNYGVPQGSVLGPILFTLYMLPLGNIIRKHSINFHCYADDTQLYLSMKPDQNDNIEKLNACISDIKTWMTINYLLLNPEKTEVIILGPKNLRDALSAQIVSLDGISIAPNSTVRNLGAALSGSSLSVWGGVVLGLGCRRLRGWGPWAGWAWPPCWGGGGDSCLTTGGQSTSCPQLTPFLI
;
A
#
# COMPACT_ATOMS: atom_id res chain seq x y z
N MET A 1 -5.57 25.05 10.24
CA MET A 1 -6.90 24.81 9.66
C MET A 1 -6.66 24.47 8.21
N GLU A 2 -6.68 23.18 7.88
CA GLU A 2 -6.64 22.73 6.50
C GLU A 2 -8.03 23.00 5.91
N ALA A 3 -8.08 23.67 4.75
CA ALA A 3 -9.34 23.86 4.03
C ALA A 3 -9.83 22.48 3.59
N SER A 4 -10.93 22.01 4.18
CA SER A 4 -11.62 20.81 3.72
C SER A 4 -12.10 21.06 2.30
N ILE A 5 -11.57 20.31 1.34
CA ILE A 5 -12.12 20.24 0.01
C ILE A 5 -13.48 19.55 0.17
N GLU A 6 -14.58 20.28 0.05
CA GLU A 6 -15.90 19.66 -0.04
C GLU A 6 -15.90 18.74 -1.27
N THR A 7 -15.80 17.45 -1.04
CA THR A 7 -15.94 16.45 -2.08
C THR A 7 -17.37 16.48 -2.57
N SER A 8 -17.60 16.87 -3.82
CA SER A 8 -18.94 16.97 -4.43
C SER A 8 -19.59 15.61 -4.65
N VAL A 9 -18.82 14.53 -4.63
CA VAL A 9 -19.28 13.14 -4.85
C VAL A 9 -19.08 12.33 -3.57
N THR A 10 -20.16 11.69 -3.11
CA THR A 10 -20.17 10.91 -1.87
C THR A 10 -20.49 9.45 -2.11
N LEU A 11 -19.98 8.57 -1.24
CA LEU A 11 -20.36 7.16 -1.14
C LEU A 11 -21.19 6.99 0.14
N ASP A 12 -22.52 7.08 0.00
CA ASP A 12 -23.42 7.07 1.16
C ASP A 12 -23.84 5.66 1.58
N CYS A 13 -23.86 4.71 0.65
CA CYS A 13 -24.20 3.32 0.88
C CYS A 13 -23.43 2.40 -0.07
N PHE A 14 -23.23 1.17 0.35
CA PHE A 14 -22.76 0.10 -0.53
C PHE A 14 -23.93 -0.50 -1.30
N THR A 15 -23.71 -0.83 -2.57
CA THR A 15 -24.66 -1.56 -3.39
C THR A 15 -24.68 -3.03 -2.99
N ILE A 16 -25.86 -3.62 -2.98
CA ILE A 16 -26.03 -5.06 -2.81
C ILE A 16 -25.39 -5.80 -3.99
N VAL A 17 -24.93 -7.00 -3.74
CA VAL A 17 -24.31 -7.86 -4.74
C VAL A 17 -25.21 -9.04 -5.07
N ASP A 18 -25.08 -9.56 -6.28
CA ASP A 18 -25.81 -10.73 -6.72
C ASP A 18 -25.04 -12.04 -6.49
N GLN A 19 -25.69 -13.16 -6.77
CA GLN A 19 -25.12 -14.49 -6.63
C GLN A 19 -23.91 -14.71 -7.55
N VAL A 20 -23.93 -14.14 -8.75
CA VAL A 20 -22.85 -14.32 -9.76
C VAL A 20 -21.59 -13.61 -9.28
N GLU A 21 -21.74 -12.41 -8.76
CA GLU A 21 -20.61 -11.63 -8.22
C GLU A 21 -19.98 -12.32 -7.01
N ILE A 22 -20.78 -12.77 -6.04
CA ILE A 22 -20.28 -13.49 -4.87
C ILE A 22 -19.59 -14.80 -5.25
N ALA A 23 -20.18 -15.57 -6.18
CA ALA A 23 -19.57 -16.80 -6.68
C ALA A 23 -18.21 -16.55 -7.32
N SER A 24 -18.09 -15.49 -8.12
CA SER A 24 -16.82 -15.07 -8.75
C SER A 24 -15.77 -14.71 -7.70
N ILE A 25 -16.14 -13.92 -6.68
CA ILE A 25 -15.23 -13.53 -5.60
C ILE A 25 -14.75 -14.76 -4.80
N ILE A 26 -15.65 -15.68 -4.45
CA ILE A 26 -15.31 -16.90 -3.71
C ILE A 26 -14.39 -17.79 -4.52
N THR A 27 -14.70 -18.03 -5.79
CA THR A 27 -13.93 -18.91 -6.68
C THR A 27 -12.52 -18.38 -6.90
N SER A 28 -12.37 -17.09 -7.16
CA SER A 28 -11.08 -16.43 -7.39
C SER A 28 -10.24 -16.27 -6.11
N SER A 29 -10.85 -16.37 -4.93
CA SER A 29 -10.15 -16.23 -3.66
C SER A 29 -9.21 -17.40 -3.40
N LYS A 30 -8.03 -17.13 -2.83
CA LYS A 30 -7.10 -18.19 -2.40
C LYS A 30 -7.73 -19.02 -1.29
N SER A 31 -7.55 -20.35 -1.35
CA SER A 31 -7.97 -21.26 -0.29
C SER A 31 -7.00 -21.16 0.89
N SER A 32 -7.40 -20.44 1.92
CA SER A 32 -6.64 -20.31 3.17
C SER A 32 -7.59 -20.42 4.35
N THR A 33 -7.48 -21.52 5.06
CA THR A 33 -8.34 -21.81 6.23
C THR A 33 -7.78 -21.10 7.47
N CYS A 34 -8.65 -20.40 8.18
CA CYS A 34 -8.39 -19.83 9.50
C CYS A 34 -8.80 -20.84 10.58
N LEU A 35 -8.16 -20.77 11.75
CA LEU A 35 -8.59 -21.57 12.92
C LEU A 35 -10.03 -21.27 13.35
N LEU A 36 -10.53 -20.08 13.01
CA LEU A 36 -11.91 -19.64 13.33
C LEU A 36 -12.93 -20.05 12.25
N ASP A 37 -12.49 -20.62 11.13
CA ASP A 37 -13.41 -21.10 10.11
C ASP A 37 -14.10 -22.40 10.58
N PRO A 38 -15.43 -22.48 10.53
CA PRO A 38 -16.17 -23.68 10.96
C PRO A 38 -15.91 -24.88 10.07
N ILE A 39 -15.56 -24.63 8.79
CA ILE A 39 -15.23 -25.66 7.79
C ILE A 39 -14.00 -25.20 6.98
N PRO A 40 -13.19 -26.14 6.47
CA PRO A 40 -12.07 -25.79 5.60
C PRO A 40 -12.52 -25.01 4.36
N THR A 41 -11.76 -23.99 3.99
CA THR A 41 -12.08 -23.13 2.83
C THR A 41 -12.33 -23.90 1.53
N ARG A 42 -11.62 -25.02 1.33
CA ARG A 42 -11.84 -25.88 0.15
C ARG A 42 -13.26 -26.46 0.16
N LEU A 43 -13.68 -27.05 1.26
CA LEU A 43 -15.02 -27.60 1.42
C LEU A 43 -16.09 -26.49 1.31
N PHE A 44 -15.84 -25.31 1.92
CA PHE A 44 -16.73 -24.16 1.77
C PHE A 44 -16.97 -23.81 0.31
N LYS A 45 -15.93 -23.77 -0.53
CA LYS A 45 -16.04 -23.50 -1.97
C LYS A 45 -16.81 -24.58 -2.72
N GLU A 46 -16.58 -25.84 -2.41
CA GLU A 46 -17.26 -27.00 -3.03
C GLU A 46 -18.76 -27.01 -2.66
N THR A 47 -19.12 -26.62 -1.44
CA THR A 47 -20.51 -26.60 -0.96
C THR A 47 -21.23 -25.27 -1.20
N PHE A 48 -20.51 -24.23 -1.68
CA PHE A 48 -21.09 -22.89 -1.89
C PHE A 48 -22.37 -22.90 -2.71
N PRO A 49 -22.55 -23.67 -3.79
CA PRO A 49 -23.82 -23.72 -4.55
C PRO A 49 -25.04 -24.12 -3.69
N LEU A 50 -24.82 -24.85 -2.60
CA LEU A 50 -25.89 -25.28 -1.67
C LEU A 50 -26.20 -24.26 -0.56
N ILE A 51 -25.23 -23.40 -0.23
CA ILE A 51 -25.30 -22.44 0.87
C ILE A 51 -25.25 -20.98 0.39
N ASN A 52 -25.41 -20.74 -0.92
CA ASN A 52 -25.25 -19.41 -1.50
C ASN A 52 -26.27 -18.41 -0.92
N ASP A 53 -27.54 -18.75 -0.81
CA ASP A 53 -28.61 -17.86 -0.40
C ASP A 53 -28.39 -17.28 1.01
N PRO A 54 -28.12 -18.07 2.05
CA PRO A 54 -27.80 -17.53 3.37
C PRO A 54 -26.52 -16.68 3.39
N ILE A 55 -25.51 -17.03 2.60
CA ILE A 55 -24.27 -16.24 2.50
C ILE A 55 -24.54 -14.90 1.82
N LEU A 56 -25.28 -14.91 0.71
CA LEU A 56 -25.66 -13.70 -0.02
C LEU A 56 -26.51 -12.78 0.86
N THR A 57 -27.52 -13.34 1.55
CA THR A 57 -28.38 -12.60 2.49
C THR A 57 -27.56 -11.94 3.61
N MET A 58 -26.63 -12.66 4.21
CA MET A 58 -25.78 -12.14 5.28
C MET A 58 -24.87 -11.01 4.78
N ILE A 59 -24.25 -11.15 3.60
CA ILE A 59 -23.37 -10.12 3.01
C ILE A 59 -24.20 -8.87 2.71
N ASN A 60 -25.33 -9.01 2.00
CA ASN A 60 -26.17 -7.88 1.64
C ASN A 60 -26.77 -7.18 2.86
N ALA A 61 -27.20 -7.93 3.87
CA ALA A 61 -27.64 -7.33 5.14
C ALA A 61 -26.53 -6.50 5.81
N SER A 62 -25.28 -6.96 5.74
CA SER A 62 -24.13 -6.18 6.25
C SER A 62 -23.93 -4.88 5.46
N LEU A 63 -24.02 -4.91 4.13
CA LEU A 63 -23.88 -3.74 3.27
C LEU A 63 -24.98 -2.70 3.48
N GLU A 64 -26.23 -3.16 3.56
CA GLU A 64 -27.41 -2.30 3.75
C GLU A 64 -27.44 -1.65 5.14
N THR A 65 -27.19 -2.46 6.19
CA THR A 65 -27.30 -1.99 7.57
C THR A 65 -26.08 -1.25 8.07
N GLY A 66 -24.95 -1.34 7.37
CA GLY A 66 -23.67 -0.81 7.84
C GLY A 66 -23.11 -1.58 9.05
N TYR A 67 -23.54 -2.84 9.28
CA TYR A 67 -23.11 -3.65 10.40
C TYR A 67 -22.22 -4.82 9.97
N VAL A 68 -21.06 -4.93 10.61
CA VAL A 68 -20.15 -6.06 10.43
C VAL A 68 -20.36 -7.08 11.57
N PRO A 69 -20.68 -8.35 11.26
CA PRO A 69 -20.91 -9.37 12.28
C PRO A 69 -19.75 -9.52 13.25
N GLN A 70 -20.03 -9.69 14.53
CA GLN A 70 -19.00 -9.81 15.56
C GLN A 70 -18.03 -10.97 15.33
N SER A 71 -18.51 -12.10 14.81
CA SER A 71 -17.67 -13.25 14.45
C SER A 71 -16.60 -12.95 13.39
N PHE A 72 -16.76 -11.89 12.58
CA PHE A 72 -15.81 -11.46 11.57
C PHE A 72 -14.71 -10.55 12.10
N LYS A 73 -14.84 -10.11 13.34
CA LYS A 73 -13.93 -9.15 13.99
C LYS A 73 -12.86 -9.83 14.85
N TYR A 74 -12.84 -11.16 14.90
CA TYR A 74 -11.79 -11.93 15.57
C TYR A 74 -10.65 -12.27 14.61
N ALA A 75 -9.42 -12.17 15.09
CA ALA A 75 -8.22 -12.52 14.33
C ALA A 75 -7.34 -13.50 15.11
N VAL A 76 -6.81 -14.50 14.40
CA VAL A 76 -5.75 -15.36 14.92
C VAL A 76 -4.42 -14.82 14.43
N VAL A 77 -3.61 -14.29 15.32
CA VAL A 77 -2.28 -13.79 15.00
C VAL A 77 -1.30 -14.96 14.93
N LYS A 78 -0.67 -15.12 13.78
CA LYS A 78 0.46 -16.05 13.57
C LYS A 78 1.74 -15.26 13.38
N PRO A 79 2.72 -15.38 14.30
CA PRO A 79 4.02 -14.76 14.12
C PRO A 79 4.73 -15.35 12.89
N LEU A 80 5.11 -14.48 11.96
CA LEU A 80 5.87 -14.88 10.77
C LEU A 80 7.25 -14.24 10.83
N LEU A 81 8.33 -15.04 10.84
CA LEU A 81 9.69 -14.55 10.82
C LEU A 81 9.94 -13.71 9.57
N LYS A 82 10.44 -12.48 9.72
CA LYS A 82 10.66 -11.52 8.61
C LYS A 82 11.60 -12.07 7.55
N LYS A 83 12.64 -12.80 7.96
CA LYS A 83 13.60 -13.52 7.09
C LYS A 83 14.00 -14.82 7.75
N PRO A 84 14.17 -15.92 7.01
CA PRO A 84 14.57 -17.21 7.58
C PRO A 84 15.93 -17.21 8.32
N SER A 85 16.80 -16.23 8.02
CA SER A 85 18.12 -16.09 8.62
C SER A 85 18.13 -15.31 9.94
N LEU A 86 16.98 -14.76 10.37
CA LEU A 86 16.90 -14.01 11.62
C LEU A 86 16.74 -14.95 12.82
N ASP A 87 17.25 -14.52 13.97
CA ASP A 87 17.14 -15.25 15.23
C ASP A 87 15.66 -15.37 15.66
N PRO A 88 15.12 -16.60 15.76
CA PRO A 88 13.74 -16.83 16.14
C PRO A 88 13.44 -16.57 17.63
N SER A 89 14.46 -16.38 18.47
CA SER A 89 14.28 -16.02 19.88
C SER A 89 13.92 -14.55 20.09
N ILE A 90 14.15 -13.70 19.09
CA ILE A 90 13.92 -12.25 19.14
C ILE A 90 12.55 -11.91 18.58
N LEU A 91 11.61 -11.45 19.42
CA LEU A 91 10.24 -11.11 19.02
C LEU A 91 10.17 -10.02 17.94
N ALA A 92 11.07 -9.05 17.97
CA ALA A 92 11.15 -7.98 16.96
C ALA A 92 11.43 -8.50 15.53
N ASN A 93 11.89 -9.75 15.39
CA ASN A 93 12.13 -10.40 14.11
C ASN A 93 10.85 -10.94 13.44
N TYR A 94 9.71 -10.88 14.11
CA TYR A 94 8.44 -11.40 13.60
C TYR A 94 7.53 -10.29 13.09
N ARG A 95 6.66 -10.67 12.13
CA ARG A 95 5.48 -9.91 11.72
C ARG A 95 4.25 -10.57 12.32
N PRO A 96 3.33 -9.83 12.97
CA PRO A 96 2.09 -10.37 13.50
C PRO A 96 1.05 -10.50 12.38
N ILE A 97 1.03 -11.61 11.66
CA ILE A 97 0.07 -11.82 10.58
C ILE A 97 -1.29 -12.22 11.14
N SER A 98 -2.27 -11.36 10.96
CA SER A 98 -3.66 -11.58 11.37
C SER A 98 -4.37 -12.48 10.35
N ASN A 99 -4.77 -13.68 10.78
CA ASN A 99 -5.57 -14.60 9.99
C ASN A 99 -7.04 -14.44 10.36
N LEU A 100 -7.83 -13.91 9.43
CA LEU A 100 -9.27 -13.65 9.59
C LEU A 100 -10.09 -14.79 8.96
N PRO A 101 -11.34 -15.02 9.42
CA PRO A 101 -12.26 -15.97 8.84
C PRO A 101 -12.41 -15.75 7.32
N PHE A 102 -12.55 -16.84 6.57
CA PHE A 102 -12.65 -16.77 5.12
C PHE A 102 -13.80 -15.89 4.65
N ILE A 103 -14.98 -16.08 5.27
CA ILE A 103 -16.19 -15.30 4.90
C ILE A 103 -16.03 -13.79 5.23
N SER A 104 -15.31 -13.43 6.28
CA SER A 104 -14.95 -12.04 6.57
C SER A 104 -14.16 -11.42 5.41
N LYS A 105 -13.17 -12.16 4.86
CA LYS A 105 -12.40 -11.71 3.71
C LYS A 105 -13.24 -11.57 2.44
N ILE A 106 -14.29 -12.38 2.27
CA ILE A 106 -15.23 -12.23 1.14
C ILE A 106 -16.02 -10.93 1.27
N LEU A 107 -16.58 -10.64 2.46
CA LEU A 107 -17.26 -9.37 2.71
C LEU A 107 -16.32 -8.17 2.49
N GLU A 108 -15.08 -8.23 3.01
CA GLU A 108 -14.09 -7.19 2.75
C GLU A 108 -13.79 -7.00 1.26
N ARG A 109 -13.77 -8.08 0.44
CA ARG A 109 -13.55 -7.99 -1.02
C ARG A 109 -14.67 -7.24 -1.73
N VAL A 110 -15.91 -7.49 -1.33
CA VAL A 110 -17.08 -6.77 -1.87
C VAL A 110 -16.95 -5.28 -1.59
N VAL A 111 -16.63 -4.92 -0.35
CA VAL A 111 -16.46 -3.52 0.07
C VAL A 111 -15.26 -2.87 -0.63
N VAL A 112 -14.11 -3.56 -0.68
CA VAL A 112 -12.90 -3.04 -1.36
C VAL A 112 -13.16 -2.75 -2.83
N LYS A 113 -13.91 -3.62 -3.53
CA LYS A 113 -14.24 -3.41 -4.94
C LYS A 113 -15.02 -2.10 -5.14
N GLN A 114 -16.03 -1.86 -4.33
CA GLN A 114 -16.87 -0.65 -4.43
C GLN A 114 -16.12 0.60 -3.96
N LEU A 115 -15.37 0.49 -2.85
CA LEU A 115 -14.50 1.57 -2.40
C LEU A 115 -13.48 1.96 -3.46
N TYR A 116 -12.87 0.96 -4.12
CA TYR A 116 -11.88 1.20 -5.15
C TYR A 116 -12.46 1.96 -6.36
N CYS A 117 -13.65 1.57 -6.83
CA CYS A 117 -14.33 2.31 -7.90
C CYS A 117 -14.58 3.78 -7.50
N HIS A 118 -15.10 4.02 -6.28
CA HIS A 118 -15.28 5.38 -5.77
C HIS A 118 -13.99 6.19 -5.74
N LEU A 119 -12.89 5.60 -5.25
CA LEU A 119 -11.59 6.28 -5.19
C LEU A 119 -11.01 6.58 -6.58
N GLN A 120 -11.17 5.66 -7.52
CA GLN A 120 -10.67 5.83 -8.88
C GLN A 120 -11.47 6.87 -9.67
N ASP A 121 -12.80 6.77 -9.64
CA ASP A 121 -13.69 7.63 -10.39
C ASP A 121 -13.59 9.10 -9.93
N ASN A 122 -13.22 9.32 -8.67
CA ASN A 122 -13.10 10.66 -8.07
C ASN A 122 -11.65 11.11 -7.87
N SER A 123 -10.66 10.39 -8.41
CA SER A 123 -9.24 10.75 -8.33
C SER A 123 -8.71 10.97 -6.89
N HIS A 124 -9.20 10.17 -5.94
CA HIS A 124 -8.81 10.26 -4.53
C HIS A 124 -7.47 9.57 -4.22
N PHE A 125 -6.86 8.87 -5.17
CA PHE A 125 -5.56 8.28 -4.95
C PHE A 125 -4.44 9.32 -5.04
N GLU A 126 -3.44 9.20 -4.16
CA GLU A 126 -2.19 9.92 -4.31
C GLU A 126 -1.48 9.47 -5.60
N ASP A 127 -1.16 10.42 -6.50
CA ASP A 127 -0.56 10.13 -7.82
C ASP A 127 0.80 9.44 -7.71
N PHE A 128 1.53 9.70 -6.63
CA PHE A 128 2.85 9.15 -6.36
C PHE A 128 2.82 7.96 -5.40
N GLN A 129 1.65 7.35 -5.15
CA GLN A 129 1.52 6.10 -4.42
C GLN A 129 1.36 4.94 -5.40
N SER A 130 2.27 3.96 -5.36
CA SER A 130 2.21 2.72 -6.16
C SER A 130 1.82 1.49 -5.34
N GLY A 131 2.02 1.51 -4.03
CA GLY A 131 1.66 0.36 -3.18
C GLY A 131 0.16 0.14 -3.11
N PHE A 132 -0.26 -1.14 -3.18
CA PHE A 132 -1.67 -1.55 -3.10
C PHE A 132 -2.59 -0.93 -4.15
N ARG A 133 -2.05 -0.53 -5.26
CA ARG A 133 -2.78 0.08 -6.38
C ARG A 133 -2.70 -0.82 -7.61
N PRO A 134 -3.82 -1.10 -8.34
CA PRO A 134 -3.81 -1.86 -9.58
C PRO A 134 -2.91 -1.22 -10.63
N HIS A 135 -2.33 -2.06 -11.48
CA HIS A 135 -1.41 -1.66 -12.55
C HIS A 135 -0.12 -0.97 -12.08
N HIS A 136 0.15 -0.97 -10.76
CA HIS A 136 1.39 -0.48 -10.16
C HIS A 136 2.16 -1.63 -9.52
N SER A 137 3.48 -1.58 -9.57
CA SER A 137 4.38 -2.58 -8.98
C SER A 137 5.62 -1.91 -8.38
N THR A 138 6.44 -2.68 -7.67
CA THR A 138 7.74 -2.21 -7.20
C THR A 138 8.64 -1.78 -8.36
N GLU A 139 8.55 -2.49 -9.50
CA GLU A 139 9.31 -2.19 -10.71
C GLU A 139 8.89 -0.85 -11.32
N THR A 140 7.58 -0.57 -11.44
CA THR A 140 7.11 0.71 -11.99
C THR A 140 7.48 1.89 -11.09
N ALA A 141 7.43 1.72 -9.77
CA ALA A 141 7.88 2.72 -8.81
C ALA A 141 9.38 2.99 -8.93
N LEU A 142 10.20 1.93 -8.99
CA LEU A 142 11.64 2.04 -9.17
C LEU A 142 12.02 2.70 -10.50
N VAL A 143 11.37 2.31 -11.60
CA VAL A 143 11.62 2.91 -12.92
C VAL A 143 11.38 4.42 -12.88
N ARG A 144 10.29 4.87 -12.25
CA ARG A 144 9.98 6.30 -12.13
C ARG A 144 11.07 7.06 -11.38
N VAL A 145 11.38 6.62 -10.15
CA VAL A 145 12.41 7.28 -9.31
C VAL A 145 13.77 7.22 -9.97
N SER A 146 14.16 6.06 -10.52
CA SER A 146 15.46 5.89 -11.19
C SER A 146 15.57 6.75 -12.43
N ASN A 147 14.52 6.91 -13.23
CA ASN A 147 14.50 7.76 -14.41
C ASN A 147 14.78 9.23 -14.05
N ASP A 148 14.11 9.75 -13.01
CA ASP A 148 14.31 11.13 -12.57
C ASP A 148 15.74 11.37 -12.07
N LEU A 149 16.31 10.40 -11.34
CA LEU A 149 17.68 10.45 -10.83
C LEU A 149 18.72 10.33 -11.96
N LEU A 150 18.46 9.50 -12.97
CA LEU A 150 19.34 9.36 -14.15
C LEU A 150 19.36 10.64 -14.99
N LEU A 151 18.19 11.22 -15.26
CA LEU A 151 18.10 12.49 -16.00
C LEU A 151 18.84 13.63 -15.30
N ALA A 152 18.84 13.65 -13.96
CA ALA A 152 19.63 14.60 -13.19
C ALA A 152 21.14 14.32 -13.31
N SER A 153 21.53 13.05 -13.22
CA SER A 153 22.93 12.63 -13.33
C SER A 153 23.53 12.92 -14.72
N GLU A 154 22.77 12.71 -15.81
CA GLU A 154 23.18 13.04 -17.18
C GLU A 154 23.46 14.55 -17.35
N LYS A 155 22.75 15.39 -16.61
CA LYS A 155 22.99 16.85 -16.57
C LYS A 155 24.15 17.24 -15.65
N GLY A 156 24.86 16.29 -15.06
CA GLY A 156 25.94 16.53 -14.09
C GLY A 156 25.45 17.13 -12.77
N ILE A 157 24.19 16.91 -12.42
CA ILE A 157 23.54 17.43 -11.19
C ILE A 157 23.60 16.37 -10.10
N LEU A 158 23.82 16.80 -8.85
CA LEU A 158 23.73 15.94 -7.69
C LEU A 158 22.27 15.63 -7.35
N SER A 159 22.02 14.44 -6.85
CA SER A 159 20.72 14.08 -6.29
C SER A 159 20.88 13.48 -4.89
N ILE A 160 20.01 13.88 -3.97
CA ILE A 160 19.88 13.27 -2.65
C ILE A 160 18.61 12.43 -2.68
N LEU A 161 18.70 11.16 -2.30
CA LEU A 161 17.57 10.26 -2.12
C LEU A 161 17.50 9.86 -0.64
N VAL A 162 16.35 10.10 -0.02
CA VAL A 162 16.03 9.73 1.35
C VAL A 162 14.96 8.65 1.33
N LEU A 163 15.23 7.51 1.97
CA LEU A 163 14.31 6.39 2.13
C LEU A 163 13.81 6.39 3.56
N LEU A 164 12.55 6.78 3.76
CA LEU A 164 11.91 6.81 5.08
C LEU A 164 11.23 5.47 5.35
N ASP A 165 11.53 4.85 6.50
CA ASP A 165 10.90 3.61 6.98
C ASP A 165 10.01 3.89 8.18
N LEU A 166 8.85 3.24 8.25
CA LEU A 166 7.93 3.34 9.37
C LEU A 166 8.01 2.11 10.27
N SER A 167 7.92 2.34 11.58
CA SER A 167 7.81 1.26 12.56
C SER A 167 6.35 0.87 12.77
N ALA A 168 6.03 -0.42 12.59
CA ALA A 168 4.71 -0.99 12.88
C ALA A 168 3.52 -0.25 12.24
N ALA A 169 3.68 0.25 11.02
CA ALA A 169 2.78 1.16 10.32
C ALA A 169 1.28 0.74 10.34
N PHE A 170 1.00 -0.55 10.16
CA PHE A 170 -0.38 -1.06 10.19
C PHE A 170 -0.97 -1.14 11.61
N ASP A 171 -0.14 -1.25 12.63
CA ASP A 171 -0.56 -1.49 14.00
C ASP A 171 -0.82 -0.19 14.77
N THR A 172 -0.40 0.97 14.22
CA THR A 172 -0.47 2.29 14.87
C THR A 172 -1.58 3.18 14.33
N ILE A 173 -2.34 2.74 13.32
CA ILE A 173 -3.43 3.52 12.72
C ILE A 173 -4.48 3.87 13.78
N ASP A 174 -4.72 5.16 14.02
CA ASP A 174 -5.82 5.64 14.85
C ASP A 174 -7.14 5.56 14.10
N HIS A 175 -8.13 4.89 14.71
CA HIS A 175 -9.43 4.67 14.08
C HIS A 175 -10.24 5.97 13.92
N GLY A 176 -10.10 6.92 14.86
CA GLY A 176 -10.77 8.21 14.78
C GLY A 176 -10.26 9.06 13.63
N ILE A 177 -8.94 9.16 13.49
CA ILE A 177 -8.29 9.87 12.38
C ILE A 177 -8.66 9.21 11.03
N LEU A 178 -8.61 7.87 10.96
CA LEU A 178 -8.98 7.15 9.74
C LEU A 178 -10.43 7.42 9.34
N LEU A 179 -11.37 7.30 10.28
CA LEU A 179 -12.79 7.56 10.02
C LEU A 179 -13.05 9.00 9.60
N HIS A 180 -12.36 9.97 10.23
CA HIS A 180 -12.43 11.37 9.84
C HIS A 180 -11.98 11.57 8.38
N ARG A 181 -10.87 10.95 7.95
CA ARG A 181 -10.40 11.01 6.56
C ARG A 181 -11.36 10.37 5.59
N LEU A 182 -11.89 9.19 5.92
CA LEU A 182 -12.90 8.54 5.10
C LEU A 182 -14.13 9.42 4.88
N GLU A 183 -14.54 10.16 5.92
CA GLU A 183 -15.70 11.05 5.87
C GLU A 183 -15.39 12.37 5.15
N GLN A 184 -14.31 13.06 5.52
CA GLN A 184 -14.03 14.43 5.07
C GLN A 184 -13.22 14.49 3.77
N ASP A 185 -12.21 13.60 3.62
CA ASP A 185 -11.30 13.67 2.47
C ASP A 185 -11.80 12.79 1.31
N ILE A 186 -12.50 11.68 1.63
CA ILE A 186 -12.93 10.69 0.64
C ILE A 186 -14.43 10.80 0.34
N GLY A 187 -15.22 11.44 1.21
CA GLY A 187 -16.65 11.62 1.03
C GLY A 187 -17.48 10.37 1.33
N ILE A 188 -16.98 9.48 2.21
CA ILE A 188 -17.75 8.31 2.66
C ILE A 188 -18.72 8.73 3.75
N ARG A 189 -20.00 8.47 3.58
CA ARG A 189 -21.09 8.93 4.48
C ARG A 189 -22.10 7.81 4.74
N GLY A 190 -23.18 8.13 5.40
CA GLY A 190 -24.36 7.25 5.57
C GLY A 190 -24.05 5.86 6.10
N SER A 191 -24.69 4.84 5.53
CA SER A 191 -24.48 3.43 5.92
C SER A 191 -23.11 2.91 5.54
N ALA A 192 -22.45 3.45 4.51
CA ALA A 192 -21.08 3.10 4.17
C ALA A 192 -20.09 3.54 5.26
N LEU A 193 -20.20 4.74 5.80
CA LEU A 193 -19.38 5.18 6.93
C LEU A 193 -19.69 4.37 8.20
N GLN A 194 -20.97 4.07 8.45
CA GLN A 194 -21.36 3.23 9.58
C GLN A 194 -20.75 1.83 9.48
N TRP A 195 -20.63 1.29 8.27
CA TRP A 195 -19.98 0.02 8.02
C TRP A 195 -18.50 0.06 8.44
N PHE A 196 -17.74 1.11 8.06
CA PHE A 196 -16.35 1.27 8.48
C PHE A 196 -16.22 1.47 9.99
N LYS A 197 -17.11 2.23 10.62
CA LYS A 197 -17.18 2.35 12.09
C LYS A 197 -17.38 0.98 12.73
N SER A 198 -18.34 0.19 12.23
CA SER A 198 -18.58 -1.17 12.68
C SER A 198 -17.39 -2.10 12.42
N TYR A 199 -16.75 -2.00 11.25
CA TYR A 199 -15.59 -2.83 10.90
C TYR A 199 -14.40 -2.62 11.84
N LEU A 200 -14.13 -1.37 12.24
CA LEU A 200 -13.00 -1.02 13.10
C LEU A 200 -13.28 -1.22 14.58
N SER A 201 -14.54 -1.16 15.02
CA SER A 201 -14.91 -1.29 16.44
C SER A 201 -14.99 -2.74 16.91
N ASP A 202 -14.78 -2.95 18.22
CA ASP A 202 -14.94 -4.24 18.92
C ASP A 202 -14.21 -5.41 18.26
N ARG A 203 -13.01 -5.15 17.81
CA ARG A 203 -12.14 -6.17 17.25
C ARG A 203 -11.33 -6.85 18.37
N TYR A 204 -11.09 -8.14 18.17
CA TYR A 204 -10.34 -8.96 19.11
C TYR A 204 -9.29 -9.81 18.38
N GLN A 205 -8.20 -10.08 19.07
CA GLN A 205 -7.16 -10.96 18.56
C GLN A 205 -6.54 -11.83 19.65
N PHE A 206 -6.02 -12.96 19.24
CA PHE A 206 -5.18 -13.81 20.08
C PHE A 206 -4.05 -14.42 19.26
N VAL A 207 -2.94 -14.69 19.91
CA VAL A 207 -1.78 -15.32 19.27
C VAL A 207 -1.91 -16.83 19.36
N ASN A 208 -1.66 -17.55 18.25
CA ASN A 208 -1.61 -19.01 18.26
C ASN A 208 -0.27 -19.49 17.69
N VAL A 209 0.47 -20.24 18.52
CA VAL A 209 1.75 -20.84 18.19
C VAL A 209 1.73 -22.32 18.59
N ASN A 210 2.00 -23.21 17.65
CA ASN A 210 2.08 -24.66 17.89
C ASN A 210 0.86 -25.25 18.64
N GLY A 211 -0.35 -24.75 18.33
CA GLY A 211 -1.59 -25.20 18.94
C GLY A 211 -1.92 -24.56 20.31
N HIS A 212 -1.05 -23.73 20.84
CA HIS A 212 -1.29 -22.98 22.09
C HIS A 212 -1.77 -21.57 21.75
N SER A 213 -2.86 -21.16 22.39
CA SER A 213 -3.47 -19.84 22.20
C SER A 213 -3.24 -18.95 23.42
N SER A 214 -2.95 -17.68 23.18
CA SER A 214 -2.94 -16.66 24.23
C SER A 214 -4.37 -16.30 24.66
N GLN A 215 -4.50 -15.47 25.67
CA GLN A 215 -5.76 -14.80 25.98
C GLN A 215 -6.17 -13.90 24.81
N CYS A 216 -7.49 -13.75 24.63
CA CYS A 216 -8.08 -12.87 23.64
C CYS A 216 -8.01 -11.42 24.14
N THR A 217 -7.45 -10.52 23.33
CA THR A 217 -7.28 -9.10 23.65
C THR A 217 -8.06 -8.23 22.67
N ARG A 218 -8.63 -7.13 23.17
CA ARG A 218 -9.30 -6.13 22.33
C ARG A 218 -8.26 -5.31 21.58
N VAL A 219 -8.55 -5.02 20.32
CA VAL A 219 -7.72 -4.19 19.41
C VAL A 219 -8.37 -2.83 19.29
N ASN A 220 -7.73 -1.80 19.82
CA ASN A 220 -8.23 -0.42 19.80
C ASN A 220 -7.60 0.45 18.71
N TYR A 221 -6.51 0.01 18.11
CA TYR A 221 -5.73 0.70 17.11
C TYR A 221 -5.30 -0.26 16.02
N GLY A 222 -4.90 0.29 14.89
CA GLY A 222 -4.38 -0.48 13.77
C GLY A 222 -5.45 -1.14 12.91
N VAL A 223 -5.00 -1.66 11.78
CA VAL A 223 -5.79 -2.49 10.87
C VAL A 223 -5.13 -3.87 10.76
N PRO A 224 -5.92 -4.96 10.71
CA PRO A 224 -5.35 -6.30 10.77
C PRO A 224 -4.37 -6.53 9.62
N GLN A 225 -3.13 -6.85 9.93
CA GLN A 225 -2.08 -7.17 8.96
C GLN A 225 -2.38 -8.55 8.35
N GLY A 226 -3.12 -8.59 7.26
CA GLY A 226 -3.66 -9.80 6.63
C GLY A 226 -5.15 -9.71 6.27
N SER A 227 -5.80 -8.59 6.60
CA SER A 227 -7.13 -8.25 6.08
C SER A 227 -7.05 -7.81 4.62
N VAL A 228 -8.19 -7.80 3.96
CA VAL A 228 -8.31 -7.34 2.57
C VAL A 228 -8.34 -5.81 2.51
N LEU A 229 -8.98 -5.18 3.48
CA LEU A 229 -9.12 -3.73 3.59
C LEU A 229 -7.86 -3.03 4.14
N GLY A 230 -7.08 -3.69 5.00
CA GLY A 230 -5.92 -3.08 5.66
C GLY A 230 -5.01 -2.28 4.74
N PRO A 231 -4.58 -2.82 3.59
CA PRO A 231 -3.71 -2.12 2.64
C PRO A 231 -4.28 -0.79 2.13
N ILE A 232 -5.53 -0.80 1.68
CA ILE A 232 -6.14 0.43 1.14
C ILE A 232 -6.45 1.44 2.25
N LEU A 233 -6.89 0.98 3.42
CA LEU A 233 -7.12 1.87 4.57
C LEU A 233 -5.83 2.54 5.02
N PHE A 234 -4.70 1.83 4.97
CA PHE A 234 -3.40 2.42 5.24
C PHE A 234 -3.03 3.50 4.23
N THR A 235 -3.21 3.25 2.92
CA THR A 235 -2.92 4.27 1.89
C THR A 235 -3.78 5.51 2.04
N LEU A 236 -5.05 5.35 2.42
CA LEU A 236 -5.95 6.46 2.71
C LEU A 236 -5.55 7.20 4.00
N TYR A 237 -5.02 6.50 4.99
CA TYR A 237 -4.46 7.11 6.19
C TYR A 237 -3.25 7.98 5.88
N MET A 238 -2.43 7.62 4.90
CA MET A 238 -1.23 8.33 4.46
C MET A 238 -1.51 9.49 3.48
N LEU A 239 -2.73 9.61 2.99
CA LEU A 239 -3.08 10.53 1.89
C LEU A 239 -2.60 11.99 2.07
N PRO A 240 -2.72 12.64 3.27
CA PRO A 240 -2.28 14.02 3.44
C PRO A 240 -0.76 14.22 3.33
N LEU A 241 0.05 13.16 3.49
CA LEU A 241 1.51 13.25 3.45
C LEU A 241 2.02 13.84 2.12
N GLY A 242 1.39 13.49 1.01
CA GLY A 242 1.75 14.02 -0.30
C GLY A 242 1.65 15.54 -0.38
N ASN A 243 0.62 16.12 0.23
CA ASN A 243 0.43 17.58 0.27
C ASN A 243 1.51 18.27 1.10
N ILE A 244 1.95 17.66 2.21
CA ILE A 244 3.03 18.17 3.04
C ILE A 244 4.34 18.23 2.25
N ILE A 245 4.68 17.17 1.55
CA ILE A 245 5.91 17.10 0.77
C ILE A 245 5.90 18.12 -0.39
N ARG A 246 4.76 18.28 -1.07
CA ARG A 246 4.60 19.25 -2.18
C ARG A 246 4.80 20.69 -1.74
N LYS A 247 4.46 21.08 -0.51
CA LYS A 247 4.72 22.43 0.02
C LYS A 247 6.19 22.83 -0.06
N HIS A 248 7.09 21.86 0.06
CA HIS A 248 8.54 22.07 0.00
C HIS A 248 9.13 21.93 -1.40
N SER A 249 8.30 21.62 -2.42
CA SER A 249 8.76 21.35 -3.80
C SER A 249 9.78 20.22 -3.86
N ILE A 250 9.65 19.20 -3.00
CA ILE A 250 10.46 17.98 -2.98
C ILE A 250 9.73 16.91 -3.81
N ASN A 251 10.48 16.21 -4.66
CA ASN A 251 9.94 15.06 -5.37
C ASN A 251 9.84 13.87 -4.43
N PHE A 252 8.80 13.08 -4.62
CA PHE A 252 8.62 11.87 -3.81
C PHE A 252 7.94 10.76 -4.57
N HIS A 253 8.07 9.56 -4.04
CA HIS A 253 7.29 8.40 -4.45
C HIS A 253 7.05 7.50 -3.24
N CYS A 254 5.81 7.03 -3.07
CA CYS A 254 5.43 6.12 -2.00
C CYS A 254 5.14 4.73 -2.55
N TYR A 255 5.57 3.70 -1.84
CA TYR A 255 5.17 2.34 -2.07
C TYR A 255 4.72 1.71 -0.75
N ALA A 256 3.42 1.70 -0.51
CA ALA A 256 2.83 1.37 0.78
C ALA A 256 3.35 2.31 1.90
N ASP A 257 4.06 1.76 2.87
CA ASP A 257 4.71 2.47 3.97
C ASP A 257 6.09 3.04 3.62
N ASP A 258 6.73 2.54 2.57
CA ASP A 258 8.03 3.05 2.11
C ASP A 258 7.84 4.41 1.40
N THR A 259 8.37 5.48 1.97
CA THR A 259 8.34 6.82 1.39
C THR A 259 9.73 7.24 0.93
N GLN A 260 9.86 7.58 -0.34
CA GLN A 260 11.09 7.99 -1.01
C GLN A 260 11.00 9.48 -1.32
N LEU A 261 11.91 10.27 -0.74
CA LEU A 261 12.06 11.69 -1.05
C LEU A 261 13.30 11.86 -1.91
N TYR A 262 13.23 12.64 -2.99
CA TYR A 262 14.42 12.90 -3.79
C TYR A 262 14.45 14.33 -4.31
N LEU A 263 15.65 14.87 -4.33
CA LEU A 263 15.91 16.24 -4.72
C LEU A 263 17.18 16.28 -5.55
N SER A 264 17.13 16.96 -6.70
CA SER A 264 18.30 17.20 -7.56
C SER A 264 18.73 18.66 -7.47
N MET A 265 20.04 18.90 -7.27
CA MET A 265 20.58 20.21 -7.01
C MET A 265 21.97 20.42 -7.60
N LYS A 266 22.31 21.66 -7.94
CA LYS A 266 23.69 22.05 -8.22
C LYS A 266 24.45 22.25 -6.91
N PRO A 267 25.78 22.08 -6.89
CA PRO A 267 26.59 22.16 -5.65
C PRO A 267 26.52 23.48 -4.89
N ASP A 268 26.18 24.56 -5.55
CA ASP A 268 26.09 25.93 -5.01
C ASP A 268 24.72 26.28 -4.44
N GLN A 269 23.77 25.34 -4.46
CA GLN A 269 22.38 25.58 -4.03
C GLN A 269 22.10 25.05 -2.62
N ASN A 270 22.68 25.65 -1.58
CA ASN A 270 22.47 25.26 -0.19
C ASN A 270 21.01 25.38 0.29
N ASP A 271 20.23 26.30 -0.29
CA ASP A 271 18.79 26.46 0.02
C ASP A 271 17.98 25.18 -0.18
N ASN A 272 18.44 24.29 -1.06
CA ASN A 272 17.74 23.02 -1.33
C ASN A 272 17.91 22.01 -0.20
N ILE A 273 19.02 22.07 0.54
CA ILE A 273 19.24 21.23 1.72
C ILE A 273 18.35 21.71 2.86
N GLU A 274 18.23 23.05 3.02
CA GLU A 274 17.33 23.64 4.02
C GLU A 274 15.87 23.26 3.75
N LYS A 275 15.44 23.29 2.47
CA LYS A 275 14.10 22.82 2.06
C LYS A 275 13.88 21.35 2.39
N LEU A 276 14.87 20.50 2.15
CA LEU A 276 14.78 19.07 2.47
C LEU A 276 14.70 18.85 3.97
N ASN A 277 15.49 19.56 4.76
CA ASN A 277 15.44 19.53 6.23
C ASN A 277 14.06 19.97 6.74
N ALA A 278 13.55 21.09 6.25
CA ALA A 278 12.22 21.58 6.61
C ALA A 278 11.12 20.59 6.24
N CYS A 279 11.21 19.97 5.07
CA CYS A 279 10.28 18.93 4.63
C CYS A 279 10.31 17.73 5.58
N ILE A 280 11.48 17.21 5.94
CA ILE A 280 11.62 16.09 6.86
C ILE A 280 11.08 16.44 8.26
N SER A 281 11.31 17.66 8.74
CA SER A 281 10.78 18.14 10.01
C SER A 281 9.25 18.20 10.01
N ASP A 282 8.63 18.73 8.94
CA ASP A 282 7.18 18.75 8.78
C ASP A 282 6.60 17.33 8.68
N ILE A 283 7.27 16.42 7.95
CA ILE A 283 6.88 15.00 7.87
C ILE A 283 6.90 14.36 9.26
N LYS A 284 7.96 14.54 10.05
CA LYS A 284 8.07 14.01 11.42
C LYS A 284 6.97 14.54 12.32
N THR A 285 6.72 15.84 12.25
CA THR A 285 5.65 16.50 13.01
C THR A 285 4.29 15.90 12.66
N TRP A 286 4.00 15.78 11.37
CA TRP A 286 2.76 15.20 10.89
C TRP A 286 2.63 13.72 11.31
N MET A 287 3.68 12.93 11.17
CA MET A 287 3.67 11.53 11.60
C MET A 287 3.41 11.40 13.09
N THR A 288 4.02 12.24 13.92
CA THR A 288 3.79 12.24 15.36
C THR A 288 2.33 12.55 15.70
N ILE A 289 1.73 13.56 15.06
CA ILE A 289 0.32 13.92 15.24
C ILE A 289 -0.62 12.78 14.80
N ASN A 290 -0.19 11.99 13.82
CA ASN A 290 -0.94 10.86 13.29
C ASN A 290 -0.52 9.50 13.89
N TYR A 291 0.14 9.49 15.04
CA TYR A 291 0.60 8.28 15.75
C TYR A 291 1.46 7.32 14.92
N LEU A 292 2.12 7.83 13.88
CA LEU A 292 3.07 7.09 13.06
C LEU A 292 4.49 7.33 13.58
N LEU A 293 5.32 6.27 13.57
CA LEU A 293 6.67 6.35 14.08
C LEU A 293 7.66 6.12 12.93
N LEU A 294 8.43 7.16 12.60
CA LEU A 294 9.62 7.00 11.76
C LEU A 294 10.66 6.13 12.47
N ASN A 295 11.30 5.28 11.71
CA ASN A 295 12.42 4.45 12.18
C ASN A 295 13.74 5.09 11.73
N PRO A 296 14.44 5.85 12.62
CA PRO A 296 15.67 6.51 12.23
C PRO A 296 16.81 5.53 11.88
N GLU A 297 16.83 4.34 12.51
CA GLU A 297 17.86 3.33 12.26
C GLU A 297 17.73 2.65 10.89
N LYS A 298 16.55 2.68 10.30
CA LYS A 298 16.27 2.12 8.97
C LYS A 298 16.07 3.19 7.90
N THR A 299 16.00 4.45 8.29
CA THR A 299 15.97 5.55 7.34
C THR A 299 17.35 5.68 6.71
N GLU A 300 17.41 5.57 5.40
CA GLU A 300 18.66 5.58 4.63
C GLU A 300 18.72 6.83 3.75
N VAL A 301 19.91 7.41 3.61
CA VAL A 301 20.18 8.54 2.72
C VAL A 301 21.33 8.18 1.79
N ILE A 302 21.15 8.43 0.50
CA ILE A 302 22.22 8.26 -0.49
C ILE A 302 22.36 9.51 -1.34
N ILE A 303 23.60 9.91 -1.62
CA ILE A 303 23.96 10.99 -2.55
C ILE A 303 24.41 10.38 -3.86
N LEU A 304 23.81 10.79 -4.96
CA LEU A 304 24.02 10.28 -6.32
C LEU A 304 24.58 11.39 -7.22
N GLY A 305 25.48 11.04 -8.12
CA GLY A 305 26.08 11.98 -9.08
C GLY A 305 27.59 11.85 -9.20
N PRO A 306 28.30 12.83 -9.82
CA PRO A 306 29.74 12.82 -9.99
C PRO A 306 30.51 12.72 -8.67
N LYS A 307 31.56 11.88 -8.63
CA LYS A 307 32.30 11.55 -7.40
C LYS A 307 32.80 12.77 -6.64
N ASN A 308 33.45 13.69 -7.34
CA ASN A 308 34.01 14.92 -6.76
C ASN A 308 32.95 15.78 -6.06
N LEU A 309 31.75 15.85 -6.65
CA LEU A 309 30.64 16.63 -6.09
C LEU A 309 30.00 15.89 -4.90
N ARG A 310 29.88 14.56 -4.98
CA ARG A 310 29.36 13.74 -3.86
C ARG A 310 30.25 13.86 -2.64
N ASP A 311 31.58 13.74 -2.82
CA ASP A 311 32.55 13.80 -1.73
C ASP A 311 32.53 15.20 -1.06
N ALA A 312 32.40 16.27 -1.85
CA ALA A 312 32.27 17.62 -1.32
C ALA A 312 30.96 17.82 -0.51
N LEU A 313 29.84 17.32 -1.01
CA LEU A 313 28.53 17.44 -0.34
C LEU A 313 28.48 16.57 0.93
N SER A 314 29.00 15.35 0.89
CA SER A 314 29.06 14.45 2.04
C SER A 314 29.88 15.00 3.21
N ALA A 315 30.88 15.83 2.93
CA ALA A 315 31.65 16.53 3.96
C ALA A 315 30.89 17.68 4.63
N GLN A 316 29.89 18.24 3.96
CA GLN A 316 29.08 19.35 4.44
C GLN A 316 27.82 18.90 5.21
N ILE A 317 27.24 17.75 4.79
CA ILE A 317 25.97 17.26 5.34
C ILE A 317 26.26 16.04 6.21
N VAL A 318 26.33 16.24 7.53
CA VAL A 318 26.52 15.18 8.52
C VAL A 318 25.20 14.55 8.94
N SER A 319 24.11 15.33 8.91
CA SER A 319 22.76 14.85 9.24
C SER A 319 21.68 15.65 8.52
N LEU A 320 20.54 15.01 8.28
CA LEU A 320 19.30 15.67 7.84
C LEU A 320 18.29 15.55 8.98
N ASP A 321 18.00 16.67 9.64
CA ASP A 321 17.07 16.73 10.78
C ASP A 321 17.28 15.62 11.81
N GLY A 322 18.54 15.41 12.24
CA GLY A 322 18.94 14.37 13.20
C GLY A 322 19.05 12.95 12.64
N ILE A 323 18.76 12.72 11.36
CA ILE A 323 19.03 11.48 10.66
C ILE A 323 20.50 11.51 10.21
N SER A 324 21.33 10.67 10.79
CA SER A 324 22.75 10.58 10.39
C SER A 324 22.85 10.12 8.94
N ILE A 325 23.51 10.93 8.11
CA ILE A 325 23.89 10.51 6.77
C ILE A 325 25.15 9.65 6.91
N ALA A 326 24.97 8.34 7.06
CA ALA A 326 26.08 7.45 6.74
C ALA A 326 26.30 7.57 5.23
N PRO A 327 27.56 7.79 4.77
CA PRO A 327 27.88 7.75 3.36
C PRO A 327 27.77 6.30 2.86
N ASN A 328 26.56 5.79 2.80
CA ASN A 328 26.29 4.48 2.24
C ASN A 328 26.58 4.56 0.74
N SER A 329 27.60 3.84 0.32
CA SER A 329 27.88 3.67 -1.11
C SER A 329 26.75 2.93 -1.84
N THR A 330 25.90 2.25 -1.09
CA THR A 330 24.76 1.47 -1.60
C THR A 330 23.60 1.46 -0.60
N VAL A 331 22.37 1.66 -1.10
CA VAL A 331 21.12 1.50 -0.34
C VAL A 331 20.20 0.48 -1.03
N ARG A 332 19.30 -0.12 -0.28
CA ARG A 332 18.28 -1.01 -0.85
C ARG A 332 16.94 -0.27 -0.92
N ASN A 333 16.45 -0.10 -2.14
CA ASN A 333 15.17 0.51 -2.43
C ASN A 333 14.24 -0.51 -3.08
N LEU A 334 13.09 -0.81 -2.47
CA LEU A 334 12.08 -1.77 -2.97
C LEU A 334 12.67 -3.11 -3.46
N GLY A 335 13.74 -3.58 -2.79
CA GLY A 335 14.43 -4.82 -3.14
C GLY A 335 15.55 -4.68 -4.18
N ALA A 336 15.71 -3.54 -4.85
CA ALA A 336 16.83 -3.24 -5.72
C ALA A 336 17.96 -2.53 -4.97
N ALA A 337 19.22 -2.79 -5.36
CA ALA A 337 20.38 -2.08 -4.83
C ALA A 337 20.65 -0.85 -5.70
N LEU A 338 20.66 0.33 -5.08
CA LEU A 338 21.10 1.58 -5.68
C LEU A 338 22.48 1.91 -5.15
N SER A 339 23.41 2.26 -6.04
CA SER A 339 24.80 2.62 -5.68
C SER A 339 25.14 4.00 -6.23
N GLY A 340 25.78 4.82 -5.41
CA GLY A 340 26.25 6.14 -5.80
C GLY A 340 27.23 6.11 -6.99
N SER A 341 27.95 5.01 -7.20
CA SER A 341 28.90 4.82 -8.30
C SER A 341 28.31 4.18 -9.55
N SER A 342 27.19 3.47 -9.45
CA SER A 342 26.61 2.71 -10.58
C SER A 342 25.67 3.53 -11.47
N LEU A 343 25.15 4.65 -11.01
CA LEU A 343 24.39 5.57 -11.85
C LEU A 343 25.30 6.26 -12.92
N SER A 344 26.62 6.30 -12.71
CA SER A 344 27.57 6.80 -13.69
C SER A 344 27.97 5.80 -14.77
N VAL A 345 27.56 4.53 -14.68
CA VAL A 345 27.96 3.43 -15.59
C VAL A 345 26.78 2.91 -16.44
N TRP A 346 25.56 3.33 -16.15
CA TRP A 346 24.35 2.72 -16.73
C TRP A 346 23.84 3.38 -18.01
N GLY A 347 24.69 3.94 -18.79
CA GLY A 347 24.35 4.31 -20.18
C GLY A 347 24.00 3.13 -21.10
N GLY A 348 23.74 1.93 -20.60
CA GLY A 348 23.55 0.80 -21.50
C GLY A 348 22.78 -0.43 -21.02
N VAL A 349 22.46 -0.62 -19.77
CA VAL A 349 21.81 -1.89 -19.34
C VAL A 349 20.83 -1.69 -18.16
N VAL A 350 19.64 -1.23 -18.43
CA VAL A 350 18.50 -1.34 -17.49
C VAL A 350 17.69 -2.62 -17.75
N LEU A 351 18.14 -3.54 -18.59
CA LEU A 351 17.41 -4.77 -18.94
C LEU A 351 18.07 -6.05 -18.43
N GLY A 352 18.78 -5.97 -17.31
CA GLY A 352 19.35 -7.12 -16.61
C GLY A 352 18.70 -7.38 -15.26
N LEU A 353 17.46 -6.98 -15.02
CA LEU A 353 16.67 -7.46 -13.90
C LEU A 353 16.36 -8.94 -14.13
N GLY A 354 17.37 -9.77 -13.83
CA GLY A 354 17.15 -11.18 -13.62
C GLY A 354 16.03 -11.30 -12.60
N CYS A 355 14.93 -11.81 -13.05
CA CYS A 355 13.74 -12.15 -12.26
C CYS A 355 14.12 -13.19 -11.21
N ARG A 356 14.92 -12.83 -10.21
CA ARG A 356 14.98 -13.57 -8.96
C ARG A 356 13.69 -13.19 -8.25
N ARG A 357 12.71 -14.08 -8.32
CA ARG A 357 11.52 -14.04 -7.46
C ARG A 357 11.93 -13.57 -6.09
N LEU A 358 11.55 -12.35 -5.72
CA LEU A 358 11.66 -11.82 -4.38
C LEU A 358 10.81 -12.71 -3.45
N ARG A 359 11.43 -13.80 -2.93
CA ARG A 359 10.88 -14.57 -1.83
C ARG A 359 11.08 -13.74 -0.56
N GLY A 360 10.14 -12.89 -0.23
CA GLY A 360 10.27 -12.10 1.00
C GLY A 360 9.06 -11.25 1.37
N TRP A 361 8.24 -10.87 0.43
CA TRP A 361 6.95 -10.25 0.70
C TRP A 361 5.91 -11.36 0.72
N GLY A 362 5.26 -11.53 1.86
CA GLY A 362 4.20 -12.52 2.06
C GLY A 362 3.06 -12.37 1.04
N PRO A 363 1.93 -13.07 1.19
CA PRO A 363 0.96 -13.42 0.13
C PRO A 363 0.26 -12.28 -0.62
N TRP A 364 0.80 -11.08 -0.60
CA TRP A 364 0.22 -9.87 -1.22
C TRP A 364 0.45 -9.73 -2.74
N ALA A 365 1.40 -10.48 -3.31
CA ALA A 365 1.79 -10.40 -4.72
C ALA A 365 0.88 -11.21 -5.67
N GLY A 366 -0.41 -11.23 -5.45
CA GLY A 366 -1.33 -12.02 -6.26
C GLY A 366 -2.72 -11.40 -6.45
N TRP A 367 -2.82 -10.09 -6.41
CA TRP A 367 -4.09 -9.39 -6.61
C TRP A 367 -4.27 -9.03 -8.08
N ALA A 368 -4.93 -9.89 -8.84
CA ALA A 368 -5.56 -9.47 -10.09
C ALA A 368 -6.91 -8.83 -9.70
N TRP A 369 -7.03 -7.54 -9.91
CA TRP A 369 -8.28 -6.81 -9.73
C TRP A 369 -9.16 -7.02 -10.97
N PRO A 370 -10.44 -7.35 -10.85
CA PRO A 370 -11.34 -7.33 -11.98
C PRO A 370 -11.56 -5.88 -12.45
N PRO A 371 -11.70 -5.63 -13.75
CA PRO A 371 -12.00 -4.30 -14.26
C PRO A 371 -13.38 -3.84 -13.78
N CYS A 372 -13.51 -2.55 -13.46
CA CYS A 372 -14.78 -1.90 -13.22
C CYS A 372 -15.59 -1.93 -14.51
N TRP A 373 -16.71 -2.65 -14.56
CA TRP A 373 -17.68 -2.60 -15.65
C TRP A 373 -18.54 -1.35 -15.42
N GLY A 374 -18.36 -0.35 -16.26
CA GLY A 374 -19.28 0.77 -16.38
C GLY A 374 -20.60 0.26 -17.00
N GLY A 375 -21.68 0.38 -16.25
CA GLY A 375 -23.02 0.24 -16.80
C GLY A 375 -23.42 1.53 -17.53
N GLY A 376 -23.79 1.43 -18.79
CA GLY A 376 -24.36 2.54 -19.54
C GLY A 376 -24.75 2.06 -20.95
N GLY A 377 -26.05 1.98 -21.22
CA GLY A 377 -26.69 1.34 -22.31
C GLY A 377 -26.44 1.94 -23.69
N ASP A 378 -26.90 1.19 -24.63
CA ASP A 378 -27.61 1.38 -25.89
C ASP A 378 -26.93 0.80 -27.13
N SER A 379 -27.60 -0.23 -27.57
CA SER A 379 -27.93 -0.68 -28.96
C SER A 379 -27.18 -0.04 -30.14
N CYS A 380 -26.50 -0.84 -30.97
CA CYS A 380 -26.94 -1.04 -32.38
C CYS A 380 -26.14 -2.11 -33.13
N LEU A 381 -26.85 -3.11 -33.60
CA LEU A 381 -26.82 -3.85 -34.87
C LEU A 381 -25.51 -4.14 -35.62
N THR A 382 -25.23 -5.44 -35.69
CA THR A 382 -24.90 -6.28 -36.88
C THR A 382 -23.92 -5.77 -37.93
N THR A 383 -22.86 -6.49 -38.22
CA THR A 383 -22.64 -7.40 -39.37
C THR A 383 -21.16 -7.84 -39.47
N GLY A 384 -20.98 -9.13 -39.70
CA GLY A 384 -20.07 -9.66 -40.74
C GLY A 384 -18.57 -9.64 -40.54
N GLY A 385 -18.04 -10.75 -40.16
CA GLY A 385 -16.97 -11.52 -40.78
C GLY A 385 -15.63 -10.84 -41.12
N GLN A 386 -14.58 -11.31 -40.55
CA GLN A 386 -13.45 -11.97 -41.20
C GLN A 386 -12.19 -11.98 -40.31
N SER A 387 -11.62 -13.15 -40.23
CA SER A 387 -10.31 -13.41 -39.63
C SER A 387 -9.18 -12.67 -40.35
N THR A 388 -8.32 -11.96 -39.63
CA THR A 388 -6.96 -11.70 -40.10
C THR A 388 -5.97 -11.69 -38.94
N SER A 389 -4.90 -12.40 -39.21
CA SER A 389 -3.67 -12.68 -38.50
C SER A 389 -3.03 -11.48 -37.79
N CYS A 390 -2.50 -11.78 -36.62
CA CYS A 390 -1.61 -10.96 -35.81
C CYS A 390 -0.31 -10.60 -36.57
N PRO A 391 0.14 -9.35 -36.64
CA PRO A 391 1.49 -9.03 -37.03
C PRO A 391 2.42 -8.94 -35.81
N GLN A 392 3.56 -9.55 -35.94
CA GLN A 392 4.71 -9.47 -35.05
C GLN A 392 5.18 -8.02 -34.89
N LEU A 393 5.35 -7.60 -33.66
CA LEU A 393 6.01 -6.34 -33.32
C LEU A 393 7.53 -6.55 -33.28
N THR A 394 8.20 -6.01 -34.24
CA THR A 394 9.65 -5.74 -34.25
C THR A 394 9.98 -4.59 -33.28
N PRO A 395 11.15 -4.61 -32.61
CA PRO A 395 11.54 -3.58 -31.67
C PRO A 395 12.05 -2.35 -32.40
N PHE A 396 11.53 -1.17 -32.05
CA PHE A 396 12.17 0.10 -32.37
C PHE A 396 13.00 0.57 -31.19
N LEU A 397 14.30 0.68 -31.46
CA LEU A 397 15.28 1.50 -30.75
C LEU A 397 14.97 2.99 -30.98
N ILE A 398 14.85 3.77 -29.95
CA ILE A 398 15.56 5.03 -29.71
C ILE A 398 15.53 5.28 -28.20
#